data_b673e71966c219c97231866225b4fb81
#
_entry.id   b673e71966c219c97231866225b4fb81
#
_cell.length_a   1.000
_cell.length_b   1.000
_cell.length_c   1.000
_cell.angle_alpha   90.00
_cell.angle_beta   90.00
_cell.angle_gamma   90.00
#
_symmetry.space_group_name_H-M   'P 1'
#
loop_
_entity.id
_entity.type
_entity.pdbx_description
1 polymer ?
#
loop_
_entity_poly.entity_id
_entity_poly.type
_entity_poly.pdbx_seq_one_letter_code
_entity_poly.pdbx_strand_id
1 'polypeptide(L)'
;MSRRATLMFGNTLARSATAHIGSGLGPGLPNGTISLILPTEEIEGRGTVRVIDGVTFEFIDAAGTEAPAEFMFYLPEKRALCTAEVATATFHNVLTPRG
;
A
#
# COMPACT_ATOMS: atom_id res chain seq x y z
N MET A 1 -15.81 -14.02 1.60
CA MET A 1 -15.11 -12.83 1.05
C MET A 1 -14.94 -12.87 -0.47
N SER A 2 -14.42 -13.94 -1.08
CA SER A 2 -14.15 -14.00 -2.52
C SER A 2 -15.35 -13.71 -3.45
N ARG A 3 -16.53 -14.24 -3.15
CA ARG A 3 -17.72 -14.07 -3.99
C ARG A 3 -18.22 -12.62 -4.05
N ARG A 4 -18.13 -11.89 -2.93
CA ARG A 4 -18.49 -10.48 -2.85
C ARG A 4 -17.46 -9.61 -3.59
N ALA A 5 -16.18 -9.91 -3.41
CA ALA A 5 -15.10 -9.22 -4.11
C ALA A 5 -15.20 -9.42 -5.64
N THR A 6 -15.55 -10.62 -6.11
CA THR A 6 -15.76 -10.90 -7.53
C THR A 6 -16.86 -10.02 -8.14
N LEU A 7 -17.97 -9.85 -7.42
CA LEU A 7 -19.08 -9.01 -7.87
C LEU A 7 -18.74 -7.53 -7.83
N MET A 8 -18.02 -7.09 -6.80
CA MET A 8 -17.68 -5.67 -6.59
C MET A 8 -16.55 -5.19 -7.51
N PHE A 9 -15.53 -6.01 -7.70
CA PHE A 9 -14.35 -5.64 -8.48
C PHE A 9 -14.33 -6.19 -9.90
N GLY A 10 -15.34 -6.94 -10.28
CA GLY A 10 -15.48 -7.42 -11.66
C GLY A 10 -14.38 -8.35 -12.14
N ASN A 11 -13.78 -9.16 -11.26
CA ASN A 11 -12.63 -10.00 -11.58
C ASN A 11 -12.89 -11.00 -12.71
N THR A 12 -14.16 -11.33 -12.98
CA THR A 12 -14.59 -12.26 -14.02
C THR A 12 -15.08 -11.59 -15.30
N LEU A 13 -15.10 -10.27 -15.33
CA LEU A 13 -15.50 -9.52 -16.52
C LEU A 13 -14.42 -9.64 -17.61
N ALA A 14 -14.88 -9.69 -18.86
CA ALA A 14 -13.98 -9.67 -20.01
C ALA A 14 -13.17 -8.37 -20.03
N ARG A 15 -11.89 -8.47 -20.34
CA ARG A 15 -10.98 -7.34 -20.41
C ARG A 15 -10.76 -6.95 -21.86
N SER A 16 -10.90 -5.66 -22.16
CA SER A 16 -10.60 -5.09 -23.48
C SER A 16 -10.34 -3.59 -23.34
N ALA A 17 -9.91 -2.96 -24.43
CA ALA A 17 -9.70 -1.52 -24.47
C ALA A 17 -10.97 -0.68 -24.22
N THR A 18 -12.14 -1.27 -24.43
CA THR A 18 -13.45 -0.63 -24.24
C THR A 18 -14.27 -1.23 -23.10
N ALA A 19 -13.69 -2.16 -22.34
CA ALA A 19 -14.34 -2.83 -21.23
C ALA A 19 -13.49 -2.74 -19.96
N HIS A 20 -13.66 -3.69 -19.06
CA HIS A 20 -12.92 -3.73 -17.80
C HIS A 20 -11.42 -3.99 -18.02
N ILE A 21 -10.57 -3.08 -17.55
CA ILE A 21 -9.11 -3.17 -17.74
C ILE A 21 -8.42 -3.87 -16.61
N GLY A 22 -8.94 -3.74 -15.38
CA GLY A 22 -8.31 -4.28 -14.18
C GLY A 22 -9.32 -4.87 -13.19
N SER A 23 -8.88 -5.15 -12.00
CA SER A 23 -9.69 -5.69 -10.90
C SER A 23 -10.28 -4.62 -9.98
N GLY A 24 -10.12 -3.34 -10.31
CA GLY A 24 -10.42 -2.23 -9.40
C GLY A 24 -9.28 -1.90 -8.45
N LEU A 25 -8.31 -2.82 -8.30
CA LEU A 25 -7.11 -2.68 -7.47
C LEU A 25 -5.82 -2.72 -8.30
N GLY A 26 -5.96 -2.61 -9.63
CA GLY A 26 -4.87 -2.70 -10.58
C GLY A 26 -5.18 -3.66 -11.74
N PRO A 27 -4.23 -3.86 -12.66
CA PRO A 27 -4.45 -4.71 -13.86
C PRO A 27 -4.71 -6.18 -13.55
N GLY A 28 -4.35 -6.63 -12.37
CA GLY A 28 -4.56 -7.98 -11.89
C GLY A 28 -3.53 -8.36 -10.83
N LEU A 29 -3.76 -9.44 -10.15
CA LEU A 29 -2.80 -10.00 -9.19
C LEU A 29 -1.86 -10.97 -9.93
N PRO A 30 -0.56 -10.95 -9.65
CA PRO A 30 0.34 -11.95 -10.17
C PRO A 30 -0.02 -13.32 -9.60
N ASN A 31 0.11 -14.35 -10.43
CA ASN A 31 -0.01 -15.73 -10.00
C ASN A 31 1.37 -16.26 -9.65
N GLY A 32 1.48 -17.00 -8.57
CA GLY A 32 2.74 -17.59 -8.12
C GLY A 32 2.65 -18.20 -6.74
N THR A 33 3.78 -18.59 -6.21
CA THR A 33 3.88 -19.09 -4.84
C THR A 33 3.76 -17.90 -3.87
N ILE A 34 2.84 -18.02 -2.93
CA ILE A 34 2.67 -17.04 -1.86
C ILE A 34 3.57 -17.44 -0.70
N SER A 35 4.41 -16.51 -0.27
CA SER A 35 5.27 -16.67 0.89
C SER A 35 5.35 -15.37 1.69
N LEU A 36 5.85 -15.47 2.90
CA LEU A 36 6.10 -14.33 3.78
C LEU A 36 7.60 -14.23 4.06
N ILE A 37 8.16 -13.06 3.80
CA ILE A 37 9.50 -12.70 4.24
C ILE A 37 9.33 -11.83 5.48
N LEU A 38 9.85 -12.28 6.61
CA LEU A 38 9.81 -11.50 7.84
C LEU A 38 10.76 -10.31 7.74
N PRO A 39 10.39 -9.15 8.33
CA PRO A 39 11.31 -8.03 8.46
C PRO A 39 12.59 -8.44 9.20
N THR A 40 13.72 -7.90 8.79
CA THR A 40 15.01 -8.09 9.47
C THR A 40 15.33 -6.96 10.43
N GLU A 41 14.70 -5.81 10.24
CA GLU A 41 14.82 -4.64 11.10
C GLU A 41 13.44 -4.06 11.37
N GLU A 42 13.25 -3.50 12.56
CA GLU A 42 12.03 -2.83 12.96
C GLU A 42 12.28 -1.33 13.13
N ILE A 43 11.27 -0.53 12.82
CA ILE A 43 11.28 0.91 13.06
C ILE A 43 10.51 1.15 14.36
N GLU A 44 11.23 1.59 15.38
CA GLU A 44 10.63 1.89 16.67
C GLU A 44 10.55 3.40 16.91
N GLY A 45 9.37 3.84 17.33
CA GLY A 45 9.12 5.22 17.77
C GLY A 45 9.03 6.26 16.64
N ARG A 46 8.68 7.46 17.05
CA ARG A 46 8.53 8.61 16.15
C ARG A 46 9.88 9.23 15.81
N GLY A 47 10.06 9.59 14.54
CA GLY A 47 11.24 10.34 14.09
C GLY A 47 12.50 9.48 14.00
N THR A 48 12.37 8.18 13.84
CA THR A 48 13.51 7.30 13.60
C THR A 48 14.18 7.64 12.27
N VAL A 49 15.48 7.85 12.29
CA VAL A 49 16.28 8.11 11.07
C VAL A 49 17.16 6.90 10.78
N ARG A 50 17.23 6.51 9.52
CA ARG A 50 18.12 5.46 9.01
C ARG A 50 18.73 5.88 7.69
N VAL A 51 19.94 5.40 7.45
CA VAL A 51 20.58 5.50 6.14
C VAL A 51 20.58 4.11 5.52
N ILE A 52 19.90 3.95 4.38
CA ILE A 52 19.76 2.69 3.68
C ILE A 52 20.30 2.90 2.28
N ASP A 53 21.34 2.14 1.91
CA ASP A 53 22.04 2.27 0.61
C ASP A 53 22.47 3.71 0.29
N GLY A 54 22.91 4.45 1.30
CA GLY A 54 23.35 5.83 1.15
C GLY A 54 22.24 6.88 1.06
N VAL A 55 20.99 6.49 1.22
CA VAL A 55 19.83 7.38 1.24
C VAL A 55 19.32 7.54 2.67
N THR A 56 19.11 8.78 3.10
CA THR A 56 18.54 9.08 4.41
C THR A 56 17.01 8.95 4.36
N PHE A 57 16.47 8.20 5.33
CA PHE A 57 15.04 8.03 5.58
C PHE A 57 14.71 8.58 6.96
N GLU A 58 13.78 9.50 7.04
CA GLU A 58 13.15 9.93 8.29
C GLU A 58 11.78 9.28 8.39
N PHE A 59 11.63 8.31 9.28
CA PHE A 59 10.39 7.57 9.45
C PHE A 59 9.40 8.31 10.32
N ILE A 60 8.15 8.31 9.91
CA ILE A 60 7.03 8.97 10.57
C ILE A 60 6.02 7.89 10.93
N ASP A 61 5.86 7.64 12.22
CA ASP A 61 4.87 6.69 12.72
C ASP A 61 3.46 7.15 12.36
N ALA A 62 2.70 6.26 11.74
CA ALA A 62 1.31 6.45 11.38
C ALA A 62 0.41 5.34 11.99
N ALA A 63 0.91 4.63 13.00
CA ALA A 63 0.12 3.68 13.78
C ALA A 63 -1.15 4.36 14.31
N GLY A 64 -2.28 3.69 14.18
CA GLY A 64 -3.59 4.26 14.53
C GLY A 64 -4.34 4.89 13.35
N THR A 65 -3.76 4.86 12.15
CA THR A 65 -4.48 5.12 10.90
C THR A 65 -5.21 3.84 10.45
N GLU A 66 -4.70 3.11 9.47
CA GLU A 66 -5.32 1.86 9.03
C GLU A 66 -4.78 0.63 9.75
N ALA A 67 -3.49 0.55 9.96
CA ALA A 67 -2.82 -0.61 10.53
C ALA A 67 -1.84 -0.23 11.66
N PRO A 68 -1.60 -1.14 12.62
CA PRO A 68 -0.68 -0.85 13.73
C PRO A 68 0.77 -0.62 13.30
N ALA A 69 1.18 -1.19 12.17
CA ALA A 69 2.53 -1.04 11.62
C ALA A 69 2.60 -0.04 10.46
N GLU A 70 1.62 0.83 10.34
CA GLU A 70 1.58 1.86 9.31
C GLU A 70 2.63 2.92 9.57
N PHE A 71 3.39 3.30 8.55
CA PHE A 71 4.33 4.40 8.62
C PHE A 71 4.49 5.11 7.28
N MET A 72 4.89 6.36 7.36
CA MET A 72 5.34 7.19 6.25
C MET A 72 6.84 7.40 6.34
N PHE A 73 7.48 7.90 5.29
CA PHE A 73 8.87 8.32 5.39
C PHE A 73 9.15 9.55 4.53
N TYR A 74 10.07 10.36 5.01
CA TYR A 74 10.59 11.52 4.31
C TYR A 74 12.02 11.28 3.84
N LEU A 75 12.34 11.73 2.64
CA LEU A 75 13.66 11.68 2.04
C LEU A 75 14.21 13.12 1.95
N PRO A 76 15.04 13.56 2.91
CA PRO A 76 15.49 14.96 2.99
C PRO A 76 16.21 15.46 1.74
N GLU A 77 17.14 14.66 1.22
CA GLU A 77 17.94 15.03 0.04
C GLU A 77 17.08 15.19 -1.23
N LYS A 78 15.95 14.52 -1.28
CA LYS A 78 14.99 14.56 -2.40
C LYS A 78 13.84 15.52 -2.15
N ARG A 79 13.67 15.99 -0.92
CA ARG A 79 12.51 16.77 -0.46
C ARG A 79 11.20 16.07 -0.83
N ALA A 80 11.15 14.76 -0.65
CA ALA A 80 10.05 13.90 -1.03
C ALA A 80 9.48 13.18 0.19
N LEU A 81 8.16 13.20 0.31
CA LEU A 81 7.41 12.47 1.34
C LEU A 81 6.66 11.31 0.70
N CYS A 82 6.94 10.10 1.16
CA CYS A 82 6.12 8.93 0.86
C CYS A 82 5.05 8.81 1.95
N THR A 83 3.81 8.96 1.56
CA THR A 83 2.68 8.86 2.48
C THR A 83 2.12 7.44 2.60
N ALA A 84 2.74 6.47 1.92
CA ALA A 84 2.21 5.12 1.78
C ALA A 84 0.73 5.18 1.34
N GLU A 85 -0.19 4.55 2.09
CA GLU A 85 -1.62 4.67 1.81
C GLU A 85 -2.36 5.57 2.83
N VAL A 86 -1.63 6.22 3.74
CA VAL A 86 -2.21 7.19 4.70
C VAL A 86 -2.84 8.38 3.97
N ALA A 87 -2.23 8.79 2.85
CA ALA A 87 -2.81 9.80 1.97
C ALA A 87 -2.62 9.39 0.51
N THR A 88 -3.71 9.27 -0.21
CA THR A 88 -3.72 8.90 -1.63
C THR A 88 -4.28 10.02 -2.49
N ALA A 89 -3.80 10.13 -3.73
CA ALA A 89 -4.27 11.13 -4.68
C ALA A 89 -5.62 10.74 -5.33
N THR A 90 -6.01 9.49 -5.18
CA THR A 90 -7.24 8.97 -5.78
C THR A 90 -8.24 8.58 -4.72
N PHE A 91 -9.51 8.65 -5.07
CA PHE A 91 -10.59 8.19 -4.21
C PHE A 91 -10.44 6.68 -3.99
N HIS A 92 -10.31 6.28 -2.72
CA HIS A 92 -10.09 4.92 -2.40
C HIS A 92 -11.35 4.10 -2.07
N ASN A 93 -11.22 2.81 -1.94
CA ASN A 93 -12.32 1.91 -1.69
C ASN A 93 -12.99 2.17 -0.33
N VAL A 94 -14.15 2.81 -0.36
CA VAL A 94 -14.95 3.10 0.83
C VAL A 94 -15.91 1.98 1.22
N LEU A 95 -15.94 0.88 0.44
CA LEU A 95 -16.85 -0.24 0.69
C LEU A 95 -16.34 -1.20 1.76
N THR A 96 -15.06 -1.08 2.10
CA THR A 96 -14.42 -1.89 3.15
C THR A 96 -13.67 -0.94 4.08
N PRO A 97 -14.38 -0.13 4.88
CA PRO A 97 -13.71 0.77 5.81
C PRO A 97 -12.88 -0.03 6.81
N ARG A 98 -11.68 0.45 7.06
CA ARG A 98 -10.73 -0.08 8.05
C ARG A 98 -10.10 1.10 8.79
N GLY A 99 -9.69 0.87 10.02
CA GLY A 99 -9.13 1.89 10.91
C GLY A 99 -9.96 2.12 12.14
#